data_8f0c50b2fbb3fdcfdc4a16d894949344
#
_entry.id   8f0c50b2fbb3fdcfdc4a16d894949344
#
_cell.length_a   1.000
_cell.length_b   1.000
_cell.length_c   1.000
_cell.angle_alpha   90.00
_cell.angle_beta   90.00
_cell.angle_gamma   90.00
#
_symmetry.space_group_name_H-M   'P 1'
#
loop_
_entity.id
_entity.type
_entity.pdbx_description
1 polymer ?
#
loop_
_entity_poly.entity_id
_entity_poly.type
_entity_poly.pdbx_seq_one_letter_code
_entity_poly.pdbx_strand_id
1 'polypeptide(L)'
;MRLRKYTVVALVTVTLAVACAIAMEPVRTSLLRALGRFLVATDRLQRADVIVLAVDSDGAGVLEATDLIHEHIANRVALFADPPDSVDREFLRRGVAYHNAAAVSVEQFHALGVDAVEVIPRAVTGTTDESRDLAAWCSEHGYATVIFVSTLDHSRRTARIMARATRGRGIQLSVLGSRYSNFDPNAWWKSRGGVRVEIVESEKLLADMLLHPFS
;
A
#
# COMPACT_ATOMS: atom_id res chain seq x y z
N MET A 1 12.44 -35.79 36.19
CA MET A 1 11.33 -35.06 36.81
C MET A 1 11.69 -33.62 37.25
N ARG A 2 12.85 -33.36 37.83
CA ARG A 2 13.29 -32.01 38.29
C ARG A 2 13.51 -31.03 37.13
N LEU A 3 14.12 -31.41 36.02
CA LEU A 3 14.36 -30.55 34.86
C LEU A 3 13.09 -29.95 34.27
N ARG A 4 12.04 -30.76 34.16
CA ARG A 4 10.70 -30.36 33.65
C ARG A 4 10.02 -29.30 34.53
N LYS A 5 10.26 -29.36 35.86
CA LYS A 5 9.72 -28.38 36.81
C LYS A 5 10.42 -27.00 36.63
N TYR A 6 11.74 -26.98 36.45
CA TYR A 6 12.47 -25.73 36.23
C TYR A 6 12.08 -25.09 34.90
N THR A 7 11.87 -25.87 33.83
CA THR A 7 11.42 -25.36 32.53
C THR A 7 10.04 -24.71 32.63
N VAL A 8 9.09 -25.35 33.35
CA VAL A 8 7.74 -24.81 33.57
C VAL A 8 7.80 -23.51 34.39
N VAL A 9 8.56 -23.49 35.48
CA VAL A 9 8.73 -22.28 36.30
C VAL A 9 9.34 -21.13 35.48
N ALA A 10 10.40 -21.41 34.73
CA ALA A 10 11.03 -20.41 33.87
C ALA A 10 10.05 -19.85 32.81
N LEU A 11 9.27 -20.72 32.17
CA LEU A 11 8.25 -20.31 31.20
C LEU A 11 7.19 -19.41 31.83
N VAL A 12 6.65 -19.79 33.00
CA VAL A 12 5.65 -18.99 33.73
C VAL A 12 6.23 -17.64 34.14
N THR A 13 7.48 -17.61 34.65
CA THR A 13 8.14 -16.35 35.04
C THR A 13 8.33 -15.43 33.84
N VAL A 14 8.79 -15.94 32.70
CA VAL A 14 8.94 -15.17 31.46
C VAL A 14 7.59 -14.64 30.97
N THR A 15 6.55 -15.48 30.98
CA THR A 15 5.20 -15.07 30.57
C THR A 15 4.66 -13.96 31.47
N LEU A 16 4.82 -14.07 32.79
CA LEU A 16 4.41 -13.02 33.72
C LEU A 16 5.20 -11.72 33.53
N ALA A 17 6.51 -11.82 33.33
CA ALA A 17 7.36 -10.64 33.08
C ALA A 17 6.95 -9.93 31.78
N VAL A 18 6.67 -10.66 30.70
CA VAL A 18 6.18 -10.11 29.42
C VAL A 18 4.79 -9.48 29.61
N ALA A 19 3.88 -10.13 30.34
CA ALA A 19 2.56 -9.58 30.60
C ALA A 19 2.65 -8.28 31.41
N CYS A 20 3.49 -8.23 32.44
CA CYS A 20 3.75 -7.00 33.22
C CYS A 20 4.37 -5.90 32.36
N ALA A 21 5.31 -6.23 31.47
CA ALA A 21 5.91 -5.27 30.56
C ALA A 21 4.87 -4.67 29.59
N ILE A 22 4.00 -5.51 29.01
CA ILE A 22 2.92 -5.06 28.11
C ILE A 22 1.86 -4.23 28.89
N ALA A 23 1.67 -4.48 30.17
CA ALA A 23 0.76 -3.68 31.00
C ALA A 23 1.28 -2.26 31.24
N MET A 24 2.59 -2.05 31.12
CA MET A 24 3.17 -0.69 31.21
C MET A 24 2.84 0.12 29.95
N GLU A 25 2.19 1.27 30.11
CA GLU A 25 1.73 2.11 29.01
C GLU A 25 2.83 2.47 27.97
N PRO A 26 4.06 2.89 28.37
CA PRO A 26 5.09 3.23 27.39
C PRO A 26 5.55 2.03 26.57
N VAL A 27 5.64 0.83 27.15
CA VAL A 27 6.02 -0.40 26.45
C VAL A 27 4.94 -0.80 25.47
N ARG A 28 3.69 -0.85 25.92
CA ARG A 28 2.52 -1.15 25.08
C ARG A 28 2.44 -0.18 23.90
N THR A 29 2.54 1.12 24.14
CA THR A 29 2.48 2.14 23.09
C THR A 29 3.62 2.00 22.09
N SER A 30 4.82 1.68 22.54
CA SER A 30 5.98 1.43 21.66
C SER A 30 5.78 0.21 20.78
N LEU A 31 5.24 -0.88 21.34
CA LEU A 31 4.92 -2.09 20.58
C LEU A 31 3.82 -1.84 19.53
N LEU A 32 2.75 -1.14 19.90
CA LEU A 32 1.68 -0.79 18.97
C LEU A 32 2.17 0.08 17.83
N ARG A 33 3.03 1.07 18.10
CA ARG A 33 3.68 1.88 17.06
C ARG A 33 4.59 1.06 16.16
N ALA A 34 5.33 0.12 16.72
CA ALA A 34 6.19 -0.77 15.94
C ALA A 34 5.37 -1.61 14.96
N LEU A 35 4.22 -2.14 15.41
CA LEU A 35 3.29 -2.88 14.56
C LEU A 35 2.76 -2.01 13.42
N GLY A 36 2.21 -0.81 13.70
CA GLY A 36 1.71 0.06 12.65
C GLY A 36 2.79 0.47 11.64
N ARG A 37 4.01 0.75 12.13
CA ARG A 37 5.16 1.06 11.24
C ARG A 37 5.64 -0.16 10.45
N PHE A 38 5.35 -1.36 10.91
CA PHE A 38 5.66 -2.58 10.20
C PHE A 38 4.90 -2.70 8.87
N LEU A 39 3.76 -2.05 8.71
CA LEU A 39 3.01 -2.00 7.47
C LEU A 39 3.55 -0.98 6.45
N VAL A 40 4.37 -0.03 6.89
CA VAL A 40 4.83 1.09 6.08
C VAL A 40 6.11 0.75 5.33
N ALA A 41 6.13 0.99 4.00
CA ALA A 41 7.35 0.94 3.20
C ALA A 41 8.26 2.14 3.53
N THR A 42 9.56 1.91 3.40
CA THR A 42 10.61 2.90 3.72
C THR A 42 11.53 3.16 2.53
N ASP A 43 11.02 3.03 1.31
CA ASP A 43 11.80 3.23 0.10
C ASP A 43 12.26 4.68 0.00
N ARG A 44 13.47 4.87 -0.55
CA ARG A 44 14.00 6.21 -0.77
C ARG A 44 13.36 6.81 -2.01
N LEU A 45 12.82 8.01 -1.85
CA LEU A 45 12.31 8.79 -2.95
C LEU A 45 13.47 9.28 -3.84
N GLN A 46 13.36 9.04 -5.15
CA GLN A 46 14.28 9.52 -6.19
C GLN A 46 13.46 10.08 -7.35
N ARG A 47 14.09 10.82 -8.24
CA ARG A 47 13.42 11.23 -9.48
C ARG A 47 12.97 10.02 -10.29
N ALA A 48 11.79 10.13 -10.89
CA ALA A 48 11.19 9.05 -11.65
C ALA A 48 10.67 9.55 -13.01
N ASP A 49 10.54 8.62 -13.94
CA ASP A 49 9.92 8.88 -15.24
C ASP A 49 8.41 9.11 -15.08
N VAL A 50 7.80 8.40 -14.15
CA VAL A 50 6.35 8.44 -13.90
C VAL A 50 6.03 8.12 -12.44
N ILE A 51 4.98 8.76 -11.93
CA ILE A 51 4.32 8.39 -10.68
C ILE A 51 3.08 7.57 -11.03
N VAL A 52 2.90 6.40 -10.42
CA VAL A 52 1.73 5.56 -10.65
C VAL A 52 0.94 5.41 -9.34
N LEU A 53 -0.36 5.62 -9.39
CA LEU A 53 -1.24 5.48 -8.23
C LEU A 53 -1.77 4.06 -8.11
N ALA A 54 -1.67 3.50 -6.91
CA ALA A 54 -2.42 2.31 -6.54
C ALA A 54 -3.93 2.58 -6.60
N VAL A 55 -4.72 1.60 -7.01
CA VAL A 55 -6.19 1.75 -7.12
C VAL A 55 -6.81 2.17 -5.79
N ASP A 56 -6.31 1.66 -4.68
CA ASP A 56 -6.81 1.90 -3.33
C ASP A 56 -6.27 3.19 -2.68
N SER A 57 -5.43 3.95 -3.37
CA SER A 57 -4.89 5.20 -2.83
C SER A 57 -5.85 6.38 -2.92
N ASP A 58 -6.85 6.31 -3.81
CA ASP A 58 -7.91 7.32 -3.98
C ASP A 58 -7.38 8.77 -3.96
N GLY A 59 -8.13 9.69 -3.36
CA GLY A 59 -7.74 11.09 -3.21
C GLY A 59 -6.44 11.31 -2.41
N ALA A 60 -6.08 10.40 -1.51
CA ALA A 60 -4.79 10.48 -0.80
C ALA A 60 -3.61 10.28 -1.77
N GLY A 61 -3.74 9.36 -2.72
CA GLY A 61 -2.76 9.18 -3.79
C GLY A 61 -2.68 10.37 -4.72
N VAL A 62 -3.81 10.96 -5.08
CA VAL A 62 -3.88 12.17 -5.93
C VAL A 62 -3.11 13.32 -5.28
N LEU A 63 -3.36 13.60 -4.01
CA LEU A 63 -2.65 14.68 -3.29
C LEU A 63 -1.14 14.42 -3.22
N GLU A 64 -0.73 13.21 -2.84
CA GLU A 64 0.69 12.87 -2.76
C GLU A 64 1.40 12.99 -4.12
N ALA A 65 0.79 12.45 -5.18
CA ALA A 65 1.37 12.53 -6.51
C ALA A 65 1.43 13.97 -7.03
N THR A 66 0.42 14.80 -6.72
CA THR A 66 0.42 16.22 -7.07
C THR A 66 1.59 16.95 -6.43
N ASP A 67 1.83 16.73 -5.12
CA ASP A 67 2.98 17.34 -4.43
C ASP A 67 4.30 16.92 -5.08
N LEU A 68 4.46 15.63 -5.41
CA LEU A 68 5.67 15.13 -6.06
C LEU A 68 5.87 15.71 -7.46
N ILE A 69 4.81 15.97 -8.22
CA ILE A 69 4.88 16.67 -9.51
C ILE A 69 5.35 18.13 -9.30
N HIS A 70 4.77 18.83 -8.35
CA HIS A 70 5.15 20.22 -8.03
C HIS A 70 6.59 20.31 -7.47
N GLU A 71 7.08 19.28 -6.80
CA GLU A 71 8.47 19.15 -6.35
C GLU A 71 9.43 18.72 -7.50
N HIS A 72 8.93 18.54 -8.72
CA HIS A 72 9.71 18.09 -9.89
C HIS A 72 10.40 16.73 -9.71
N ILE A 73 9.78 15.85 -8.93
CA ILE A 73 10.23 14.46 -8.74
C ILE A 73 9.91 13.62 -9.97
N ALA A 74 8.76 13.89 -10.61
CA ALA A 74 8.40 13.37 -11.93
C ALA A 74 7.61 14.44 -12.71
N ASN A 75 7.34 14.16 -14.00
CA ASN A 75 6.62 15.10 -14.86
C ASN A 75 5.25 14.57 -15.33
N ARG A 76 4.89 13.36 -14.95
CA ARG A 76 3.63 12.71 -15.33
C ARG A 76 3.14 11.75 -14.27
N VAL A 77 1.85 11.52 -14.29
CA VAL A 77 1.15 10.58 -13.42
C VAL A 77 0.43 9.55 -14.27
N ALA A 78 0.34 8.32 -13.78
CA ALA A 78 -0.57 7.33 -14.33
C ALA A 78 -1.39 6.71 -13.19
N LEU A 79 -2.59 6.23 -13.52
CA LEU A 79 -3.48 5.58 -12.58
C LEU A 79 -4.25 4.46 -13.28
N PHE A 80 -4.67 3.47 -12.52
CA PHE A 80 -5.40 2.34 -13.07
C PHE A 80 -6.90 2.64 -13.20
N ALA A 81 -7.49 2.18 -14.30
CA ALA A 81 -8.93 2.15 -14.47
C ALA A 81 -9.44 0.72 -14.26
N ASP A 82 -10.11 0.48 -13.14
CA ASP A 82 -10.73 -0.81 -12.89
C ASP A 82 -11.95 -1.02 -13.79
N PRO A 83 -12.18 -2.27 -14.23
CA PRO A 83 -13.39 -2.61 -14.97
C PRO A 83 -14.63 -2.49 -14.05
N PRO A 84 -15.81 -2.24 -14.62
CA PRO A 84 -17.05 -2.24 -13.85
C PRO A 84 -17.24 -3.56 -13.09
N ASP A 85 -17.60 -3.49 -11.82
CA ASP A 85 -17.93 -4.66 -11.02
C ASP A 85 -19.32 -5.25 -11.38
N SER A 86 -19.82 -6.21 -10.61
CA SER A 86 -21.13 -6.83 -10.91
C SER A 86 -22.29 -5.87 -10.72
N VAL A 87 -22.18 -4.94 -9.76
CA VAL A 87 -23.22 -3.94 -9.47
C VAL A 87 -23.18 -2.84 -10.54
N ASP A 88 -22.01 -2.37 -10.91
CA ASP A 88 -21.80 -1.39 -11.98
C ASP A 88 -22.35 -1.90 -13.32
N ARG A 89 -22.05 -3.17 -13.65
CA ARG A 89 -22.62 -3.81 -14.86
C ARG A 89 -24.14 -3.87 -14.84
N GLU A 90 -24.77 -4.07 -13.69
CA GLU A 90 -26.22 -4.06 -13.55
C GLU A 90 -26.79 -2.64 -13.71
N PHE A 91 -26.13 -1.61 -13.18
CA PHE A 91 -26.49 -0.22 -13.45
C PHE A 91 -26.39 0.14 -14.93
N LEU A 92 -25.28 -0.24 -15.57
CA LEU A 92 -25.10 -0.06 -17.02
C LEU A 92 -26.23 -0.75 -17.83
N ARG A 93 -26.60 -1.97 -17.46
CA ARG A 93 -27.71 -2.70 -18.10
C ARG A 93 -29.05 -1.98 -17.96
N ARG A 94 -29.23 -1.19 -16.89
CA ARG A 94 -30.41 -0.38 -16.65
C ARG A 94 -30.33 1.03 -17.25
N GLY A 95 -29.29 1.33 -18.01
CA GLY A 95 -29.07 2.63 -18.64
C GLY A 95 -28.51 3.72 -17.73
N VAL A 96 -27.99 3.35 -16.55
CA VAL A 96 -27.28 4.27 -15.65
C VAL A 96 -25.80 4.33 -16.06
N ALA A 97 -25.27 5.54 -16.21
CA ALA A 97 -23.87 5.73 -16.56
C ALA A 97 -22.93 5.23 -15.46
N TYR A 98 -21.87 4.55 -15.85
CA TYR A 98 -20.80 4.14 -14.94
C TYR A 98 -19.80 5.29 -14.76
N HIS A 99 -19.56 5.67 -13.52
CA HIS A 99 -18.53 6.62 -13.16
C HIS A 99 -17.32 5.88 -12.58
N ASN A 100 -16.30 5.70 -13.40
CA ASN A 100 -15.04 5.08 -12.99
C ASN A 100 -14.33 5.98 -11.97
N ALA A 101 -13.81 5.39 -10.88
CA ALA A 101 -13.01 6.09 -9.87
C ALA A 101 -11.79 6.79 -10.50
N ALA A 102 -11.19 6.20 -11.54
CA ALA A 102 -10.11 6.82 -12.28
C ALA A 102 -10.51 8.16 -12.91
N ALA A 103 -11.72 8.28 -13.44
CA ALA A 103 -12.19 9.55 -14.00
C ALA A 103 -12.26 10.67 -12.96
N VAL A 104 -12.71 10.34 -11.75
CA VAL A 104 -12.73 11.29 -10.62
C VAL A 104 -11.31 11.73 -10.27
N SER A 105 -10.35 10.80 -10.20
CA SER A 105 -8.95 11.12 -9.92
C SER A 105 -8.33 11.98 -11.02
N VAL A 106 -8.65 11.75 -12.29
CA VAL A 106 -8.20 12.59 -13.42
C VAL A 106 -8.73 14.01 -13.29
N GLU A 107 -10.02 14.18 -12.97
CA GLU A 107 -10.61 15.50 -12.72
C GLU A 107 -9.92 16.22 -11.54
N GLN A 108 -9.62 15.49 -10.47
CA GLN A 108 -8.90 16.04 -9.31
C GLN A 108 -7.48 16.48 -9.69
N PHE A 109 -6.74 15.70 -10.49
CA PHE A 109 -5.42 16.09 -10.98
C PHE A 109 -5.46 17.38 -11.81
N HIS A 110 -6.39 17.46 -12.77
CA HIS A 110 -6.56 18.67 -13.58
C HIS A 110 -6.91 19.89 -12.71
N ALA A 111 -7.79 19.72 -11.72
CA ALA A 111 -8.13 20.79 -10.79
C ALA A 111 -6.94 21.25 -9.92
N LEU A 112 -5.95 20.40 -9.73
CA LEU A 112 -4.70 20.67 -9.00
C LEU A 112 -3.54 21.10 -9.91
N GLY A 113 -3.81 21.31 -11.22
CA GLY A 113 -2.82 21.78 -12.19
C GLY A 113 -1.89 20.69 -12.73
N VAL A 114 -2.29 19.42 -12.64
CA VAL A 114 -1.55 18.28 -13.21
C VAL A 114 -2.28 17.79 -14.45
N ASP A 115 -1.79 18.14 -15.64
CA ASP A 115 -2.43 17.80 -16.92
C ASP A 115 -1.89 16.50 -17.54
N ALA A 116 -0.63 16.12 -17.24
CA ALA A 116 0.02 14.93 -17.78
C ALA A 116 -0.41 13.67 -17.01
N VAL A 117 -1.65 13.26 -17.21
CA VAL A 117 -2.28 12.10 -16.54
C VAL A 117 -2.60 11.03 -17.56
N GLU A 118 -2.10 9.82 -17.34
CA GLU A 118 -2.36 8.64 -18.18
C GLU A 118 -3.24 7.65 -17.42
N VAL A 119 -4.07 6.90 -18.15
CA VAL A 119 -4.95 5.88 -17.56
C VAL A 119 -4.52 4.51 -18.06
N ILE A 120 -4.16 3.63 -17.13
CA ILE A 120 -3.77 2.25 -17.41
C ILE A 120 -5.02 1.37 -17.33
N PRO A 121 -5.50 0.82 -18.45
CA PRO A 121 -6.69 -0.06 -18.42
C PRO A 121 -6.37 -1.38 -17.75
N ARG A 122 -7.32 -1.92 -17.01
CA ARG A 122 -7.21 -3.24 -16.34
C ARG A 122 -8.37 -4.15 -16.73
N ALA A 123 -8.07 -5.43 -16.86
CA ALA A 123 -9.07 -6.47 -17.14
C ALA A 123 -9.54 -7.17 -15.84
N VAL A 124 -8.71 -7.19 -14.80
CA VAL A 124 -8.92 -7.91 -13.53
C VAL A 124 -8.53 -7.01 -12.36
N THR A 125 -9.17 -7.19 -11.22
CA THR A 125 -8.90 -6.44 -9.99
C THR A 125 -7.94 -7.20 -9.06
N GLY A 126 -7.12 -6.48 -8.30
CA GLY A 126 -6.22 -7.03 -7.28
C GLY A 126 -4.76 -6.59 -7.44
N THR A 127 -4.04 -6.47 -6.32
CA THR A 127 -2.66 -5.94 -6.28
C THR A 127 -1.67 -6.76 -7.11
N THR A 128 -1.86 -8.08 -7.22
CA THR A 128 -0.99 -8.94 -8.04
C THR A 128 -1.18 -8.68 -9.53
N ASP A 129 -2.42 -8.49 -9.97
CA ASP A 129 -2.72 -8.17 -11.37
C ASP A 129 -2.27 -6.73 -11.69
N GLU A 130 -2.51 -5.79 -10.78
CA GLU A 130 -2.01 -4.42 -10.84
C GLU A 130 -0.49 -4.38 -11.04
N SER A 131 0.26 -5.20 -10.32
CA SER A 131 1.73 -5.26 -10.45
C SER A 131 2.18 -5.81 -11.81
N ARG A 132 1.45 -6.76 -12.36
CA ARG A 132 1.73 -7.35 -13.70
C ARG A 132 1.42 -6.34 -14.81
N ASP A 133 0.27 -5.68 -14.72
CA ASP A 133 -0.18 -4.68 -15.67
C ASP A 133 0.77 -3.48 -15.67
N LEU A 134 1.19 -3.01 -14.48
CA LEU A 134 2.21 -1.98 -14.33
C LEU A 134 3.52 -2.34 -15.03
N ALA A 135 4.03 -3.54 -14.75
CA ALA A 135 5.32 -3.95 -15.31
C ALA A 135 5.29 -4.11 -16.84
N ALA A 136 4.16 -4.55 -17.41
CA ALA A 136 3.95 -4.59 -18.85
C ALA A 136 3.87 -3.17 -19.44
N TRP A 137 3.02 -2.32 -18.85
CA TRP A 137 2.83 -0.94 -19.29
C TRP A 137 4.13 -0.12 -19.26
N CYS A 138 4.92 -0.22 -18.18
CA CYS A 138 6.22 0.43 -18.11
C CYS A 138 7.17 -0.02 -19.22
N SER A 139 7.19 -1.32 -19.52
CA SER A 139 8.04 -1.86 -20.60
C SER A 139 7.61 -1.35 -21.97
N GLU A 140 6.31 -1.22 -22.22
CA GLU A 140 5.75 -0.70 -23.48
C GLU A 140 6.06 0.79 -23.68
N HIS A 141 6.08 1.58 -22.60
CA HIS A 141 6.32 3.03 -22.64
C HIS A 141 7.79 3.41 -22.44
N GLY A 142 8.66 2.43 -22.15
CA GLY A 142 10.08 2.67 -21.92
C GLY A 142 10.38 3.35 -20.57
N TYR A 143 9.49 3.24 -19.59
CA TYR A 143 9.71 3.77 -18.25
C TYR A 143 10.64 2.85 -17.46
N ALA A 144 11.78 3.40 -17.04
CA ALA A 144 12.79 2.67 -16.26
C ALA A 144 12.74 2.97 -14.76
N THR A 145 12.20 4.14 -14.38
CA THR A 145 12.11 4.60 -12.99
C THR A 145 10.68 4.98 -12.64
N VAL A 146 10.13 4.35 -11.60
CA VAL A 146 8.72 4.48 -11.22
C VAL A 146 8.59 4.72 -9.72
N ILE A 147 7.78 5.71 -9.34
CA ILE A 147 7.27 5.86 -7.98
C ILE A 147 5.84 5.34 -7.97
N PHE A 148 5.58 4.34 -7.13
CA PHE A 148 4.25 3.79 -6.94
C PHE A 148 3.66 4.31 -5.63
N VAL A 149 2.60 5.10 -5.70
CA VAL A 149 1.94 5.70 -4.53
C VAL A 149 0.80 4.82 -4.08
N SER A 150 0.86 4.36 -2.82
CA SER A 150 -0.16 3.55 -2.16
C SER A 150 -0.60 4.22 -0.85
N THR A 151 -1.59 3.68 -0.14
CA THR A 151 -1.85 4.08 1.25
C THR A 151 -0.75 3.57 2.19
N LEU A 152 -0.57 4.20 3.35
CA LEU A 152 0.48 3.84 4.30
C LEU A 152 0.41 2.37 4.73
N ASP A 153 -0.78 1.91 5.07
CA ASP A 153 -1.05 0.55 5.55
C ASP A 153 -0.78 -0.55 4.53
N HIS A 154 -0.93 -0.26 3.24
CA HIS A 154 -0.70 -1.21 2.15
C HIS A 154 0.74 -1.18 1.61
N SER A 155 1.48 -0.11 1.89
CA SER A 155 2.71 0.23 1.15
C SER A 155 3.79 -0.86 1.24
N ARG A 156 4.03 -1.48 2.39
CA ARG A 156 5.05 -2.53 2.53
C ARG A 156 4.68 -3.80 1.75
N ARG A 157 3.44 -4.26 1.83
CA ARG A 157 2.99 -5.43 1.07
C ARG A 157 3.05 -5.15 -0.42
N THR A 158 2.61 -3.97 -0.84
CA THR A 158 2.70 -3.50 -2.22
C THR A 158 4.15 -3.46 -2.71
N ALA A 159 5.09 -2.94 -1.92
CA ALA A 159 6.51 -2.92 -2.28
C ALA A 159 7.06 -4.33 -2.57
N ARG A 160 6.70 -5.32 -1.76
CA ARG A 160 7.10 -6.71 -1.97
C ARG A 160 6.52 -7.30 -3.27
N ILE A 161 5.24 -7.07 -3.51
CA ILE A 161 4.55 -7.55 -4.72
C ILE A 161 5.14 -6.89 -5.97
N MET A 162 5.30 -5.58 -5.96
CA MET A 162 5.85 -4.80 -7.07
C MET A 162 7.31 -5.19 -7.37
N ALA A 163 8.14 -5.37 -6.34
CA ALA A 163 9.53 -5.81 -6.51
C ALA A 163 9.62 -7.18 -7.22
N ARG A 164 8.67 -8.10 -6.95
CA ARG A 164 8.62 -9.38 -7.67
C ARG A 164 8.23 -9.20 -9.13
N ALA A 165 7.24 -8.37 -9.41
CA ALA A 165 6.72 -8.15 -10.76
C ALA A 165 7.71 -7.41 -11.68
N THR A 166 8.55 -6.54 -11.13
CA THR A 166 9.54 -5.75 -11.88
C THR A 166 10.92 -6.40 -11.96
N ARG A 167 11.12 -7.50 -11.20
CA ARG A 167 12.41 -8.21 -11.17
C ARG A 167 12.86 -8.67 -12.56
N GLY A 168 14.08 -8.28 -12.95
CA GLY A 168 14.68 -8.62 -14.25
C GLY A 168 14.10 -7.88 -15.46
N ARG A 169 13.23 -6.89 -15.25
CA ARG A 169 12.63 -6.08 -16.32
C ARG A 169 13.32 -4.73 -16.57
N GLY A 170 14.39 -4.43 -15.83
CA GLY A 170 15.08 -3.13 -15.94
C GLY A 170 14.29 -1.96 -15.36
N ILE A 171 13.24 -2.23 -14.58
CA ILE A 171 12.41 -1.21 -13.94
C ILE A 171 12.85 -1.05 -12.49
N GLN A 172 13.28 0.15 -12.13
CA GLN A 172 13.56 0.55 -10.74
C GLN A 172 12.28 1.16 -10.16
N LEU A 173 11.66 0.46 -9.24
CA LEU A 173 10.40 0.87 -8.62
C LEU A 173 10.60 1.16 -7.14
N SER A 174 10.10 2.31 -6.69
CA SER A 174 10.01 2.69 -5.28
C SER A 174 8.55 2.82 -4.88
N VAL A 175 8.17 2.27 -3.74
CA VAL A 175 6.80 2.40 -3.22
C VAL A 175 6.77 3.44 -2.11
N LEU A 176 5.87 4.41 -2.24
CA LEU A 176 5.64 5.48 -1.29
C LEU A 176 4.22 5.33 -0.69
N GLY A 177 4.14 5.27 0.64
CA GLY A 177 2.88 5.41 1.34
C GLY A 177 2.48 6.88 1.43
N SER A 178 1.30 7.25 0.95
CA SER A 178 0.82 8.63 0.97
C SER A 178 0.73 9.18 2.40
N ARG A 179 1.29 10.36 2.62
CA ARG A 179 1.16 11.11 3.89
C ARG A 179 -0.29 11.57 4.18
N TYR A 180 -1.13 11.55 3.17
CA TYR A 180 -2.56 11.88 3.26
C TYR A 180 -3.43 10.66 3.56
N SER A 181 -2.83 9.48 3.76
CA SER A 181 -3.53 8.26 4.16
C SER A 181 -4.27 8.44 5.48
N ASN A 182 -5.48 7.89 5.57
CA ASN A 182 -6.26 7.89 6.81
C ASN A 182 -5.69 6.95 7.90
N PHE A 183 -4.72 6.11 7.57
CA PHE A 183 -4.06 5.24 8.51
C PHE A 183 -2.93 5.97 9.23
N ASP A 184 -3.03 6.08 10.57
CA ASP A 184 -1.94 6.60 11.40
C ASP A 184 -1.17 5.44 12.05
N PRO A 185 0.04 5.10 11.58
CA PRO A 185 0.83 4.01 12.13
C PRO A 185 1.26 4.22 13.59
N ASN A 186 1.14 5.45 14.11
CA ASN A 186 1.50 5.79 15.47
C ASN A 186 0.31 5.82 16.43
N ALA A 187 -0.93 5.68 15.92
CA ALA A 187 -2.15 5.77 16.72
C ALA A 187 -3.31 4.89 16.19
N TRP A 188 -3.05 3.91 15.34
CA TRP A 188 -4.04 3.05 14.69
C TRP A 188 -5.00 2.38 15.68
N TRP A 189 -4.54 2.02 16.87
CA TRP A 189 -5.33 1.36 17.92
C TRP A 189 -6.37 2.27 18.59
N LYS A 190 -6.33 3.59 18.31
CA LYS A 190 -7.27 4.55 18.88
C LYS A 190 -8.59 4.63 18.12
N SER A 191 -8.71 4.00 16.97
CA SER A 191 -9.92 3.99 16.16
C SER A 191 -10.31 2.58 15.71
N ARG A 192 -11.62 2.32 15.56
CA ARG A 192 -12.10 1.05 15.01
C ARG A 192 -11.59 0.80 13.59
N GLY A 193 -11.53 1.84 12.78
CA GLY A 193 -11.01 1.77 11.41
C GLY A 193 -9.54 1.36 11.40
N GLY A 194 -8.71 2.04 12.19
CA GLY A 194 -7.29 1.73 12.31
C GLY A 194 -7.04 0.30 12.79
N VAL A 195 -7.77 -0.16 13.83
CA VAL A 195 -7.66 -1.55 14.32
C VAL A 195 -8.01 -2.56 13.23
N ARG A 196 -9.10 -2.34 12.50
CA ARG A 196 -9.50 -3.22 11.41
C ARG A 196 -8.44 -3.29 10.31
N VAL A 197 -7.95 -2.14 9.88
CA VAL A 197 -6.91 -2.01 8.85
C VAL A 197 -5.64 -2.72 9.29
N GLU A 198 -5.13 -2.43 10.49
CA GLU A 198 -3.92 -3.04 11.03
C GLU A 198 -4.00 -4.57 11.05
N ILE A 199 -5.10 -5.14 11.53
CA ILE A 199 -5.29 -6.60 11.61
C ILE A 199 -5.30 -7.21 10.20
N VAL A 200 -6.10 -6.66 9.30
CA VAL A 200 -6.28 -7.22 7.95
C VAL A 200 -5.01 -7.12 7.13
N GLU A 201 -4.32 -5.97 7.17
CA GLU A 201 -3.10 -5.79 6.38
C GLU A 201 -1.89 -6.51 6.98
N SER A 202 -1.80 -6.63 8.32
CA SER A 202 -0.81 -7.49 8.96
C SER A 202 -0.99 -8.95 8.57
N GLU A 203 -2.22 -9.47 8.55
CA GLU A 203 -2.52 -10.84 8.09
C GLU A 203 -2.08 -11.05 6.64
N LYS A 204 -2.46 -10.15 5.73
CA LYS A 204 -2.09 -10.22 4.30
C LYS A 204 -0.57 -10.13 4.10
N LEU A 205 0.10 -9.24 4.82
CA LEU A 205 1.55 -9.09 4.75
C LEU A 205 2.28 -10.35 5.26
N LEU A 206 1.85 -10.90 6.39
CA LEU A 206 2.40 -12.15 6.92
C LEU A 206 2.17 -13.32 5.97
N ALA A 207 0.98 -13.44 5.39
CA ALA A 207 0.70 -14.45 4.37
C ALA A 207 1.62 -14.29 3.14
N ASP A 208 1.81 -13.06 2.64
CA ASP A 208 2.74 -12.79 1.54
C ASP A 208 4.19 -13.16 1.92
N MET A 209 4.64 -12.86 3.14
CA MET A 209 5.97 -13.22 3.62
C MET A 209 6.18 -14.73 3.72
N LEU A 210 5.16 -15.47 4.16
CA LEU A 210 5.21 -16.93 4.27
C LEU A 210 5.21 -17.60 2.89
N LEU A 211 4.40 -17.10 1.97
CA LEU A 211 4.30 -17.65 0.60
C LEU A 211 5.48 -17.25 -0.27
N HIS A 212 6.11 -16.11 0.01
CA HIS A 212 7.20 -15.54 -0.77
C HIS A 212 8.36 -15.06 0.13
N PRO A 213 9.07 -15.96 0.83
CA PRO A 213 10.05 -15.59 1.86
C PRO A 213 11.29 -14.86 1.33
N PHE A 214 11.57 -14.96 0.02
CA PHE A 214 12.77 -14.38 -0.61
C PHE A 214 12.45 -13.20 -1.56
N SER A 215 11.40 -12.47 -1.29
CA SER A 215 11.00 -11.31 -2.10
C SER A 215 11.31 -9.99 -1.41
#